data_e8dfc301ad0b1730f9eb033c40a9ae1b
#
_entry.id   e8dfc301ad0b1730f9eb033c40a9ae1b
#
_cell.length_a   1.000
_cell.length_b   1.000
_cell.length_c   1.000
_cell.angle_alpha   90.00
_cell.angle_beta   90.00
_cell.angle_gamma   90.00
#
_symmetry.space_group_name_H-M   'P 1'
#
loop_
_entity.id
_entity.type
_entity.pdbx_description
1 polymer ?
#
loop_
_entity_poly.entity_id
_entity_poly.type
_entity_poly.pdbx_seq_one_letter_code
_entity_poly.pdbx_strand_id
1 'polypeptide(L)'
;VENKQPIIYESEAAGDKDQPRIKGIIKKLSISNFSAKYKIMVIWMAEKMNDVCANKILKILEEPTPNTIFFLIVEDSRYMLPTILSRTQIVRIPKIDDESLSKRIHDDFMLDGLELQSLVKNANGNYIQAFKSATSNNTPSQYFDLFTRMMRAAWQRDVFALNTMVSEVETYG
;
A
#
# COMPACT_ATOMS: atom_id res chain seq x y z
N VAL A 1 23.45 -19.00 13.37
CA VAL A 1 22.17 -18.71 12.70
C VAL A 1 22.51 -17.90 11.45
N GLU A 2 22.61 -18.58 10.31
CA GLU A 2 22.83 -17.91 9.02
C GLU A 2 21.65 -16.97 8.72
N ASN A 3 21.94 -15.69 8.67
CA ASN A 3 20.99 -14.64 8.33
C ASN A 3 20.75 -14.69 6.82
N LYS A 4 19.85 -15.58 6.37
CA LYS A 4 19.46 -15.65 4.96
C LYS A 4 18.55 -14.47 4.66
N GLN A 5 19.04 -13.54 3.86
CA GLN A 5 18.27 -12.41 3.40
C GLN A 5 17.00 -12.87 2.65
N PRO A 6 15.86 -12.16 2.81
CA PRO A 6 14.65 -12.47 2.08
C PRO A 6 14.92 -12.34 0.57
N ILE A 7 14.45 -13.30 -0.21
CA ILE A 7 14.51 -13.22 -1.67
C ILE A 7 13.28 -12.45 -2.11
N ILE A 8 13.46 -11.18 -2.47
CA ILE A 8 12.40 -10.32 -2.97
C ILE A 8 12.27 -10.54 -4.48
N TYR A 9 11.06 -10.85 -4.94
CA TYR A 9 10.71 -10.88 -6.35
C TYR A 9 9.80 -9.70 -6.63
N GLU A 10 10.28 -8.71 -7.33
CA GLU A 10 9.46 -7.66 -7.91
C GLU A 10 8.97 -8.12 -9.28
N SER A 11 7.66 -8.16 -9.47
CA SER A 11 7.07 -8.30 -10.81
C SER A 11 6.85 -6.88 -11.34
N GLU A 12 7.66 -6.42 -12.27
CA GLU A 12 7.30 -5.27 -13.07
C GLU A 12 6.02 -5.61 -13.86
N ALA A 13 5.01 -4.76 -13.68
CA ALA A 13 3.79 -4.85 -14.45
C ALA A 13 4.10 -4.57 -15.90
N ALA A 14 3.88 -5.50 -16.75
CA ALA A 14 3.45 -5.40 -18.14
C ALA A 14 4.05 -6.45 -19.08
N GLY A 15 3.17 -7.08 -19.81
CA GLY A 15 3.47 -7.79 -21.04
C GLY A 15 3.81 -9.26 -20.89
N ASP A 16 3.40 -10.02 -21.87
CA ASP A 16 3.41 -11.47 -22.13
C ASP A 16 4.69 -12.27 -21.75
N LYS A 17 5.59 -11.68 -20.97
CA LYS A 17 6.87 -12.25 -20.49
C LYS A 17 6.77 -12.95 -19.13
N ASP A 18 5.58 -13.00 -18.51
CA ASP A 18 5.40 -13.44 -17.12
C ASP A 18 5.33 -14.96 -16.93
N GLN A 19 5.17 -15.74 -17.99
CA GLN A 19 5.10 -17.19 -17.87
C GLN A 19 6.37 -17.84 -17.28
N PRO A 20 7.60 -17.40 -17.57
CA PRO A 20 8.80 -18.00 -16.99
C PRO A 20 8.95 -17.74 -15.49
N ARG A 21 8.48 -16.59 -14.98
CA ARG A 21 8.64 -16.16 -13.57
C ARG A 21 7.77 -16.98 -12.64
N ILE A 22 6.51 -17.23 -13.01
CA ILE A 22 5.58 -18.04 -12.20
C ILE A 22 6.06 -19.50 -12.12
N LYS A 23 6.58 -20.06 -13.21
CA LYS A 23 7.20 -21.39 -13.19
C LYS A 23 8.40 -21.45 -12.24
N GLY A 24 9.17 -20.37 -12.15
CA GLY A 24 10.30 -20.24 -11.20
C GLY A 24 9.84 -20.24 -9.75
N ILE A 25 8.77 -19.52 -9.42
CA ILE A 25 8.18 -19.48 -8.07
C ILE A 25 7.67 -20.88 -7.67
N ILE A 26 6.89 -21.52 -8.53
CA ILE A 26 6.35 -22.86 -8.29
C ILE A 26 7.48 -23.86 -8.09
N LYS A 27 8.53 -23.83 -8.93
CA LYS A 27 9.69 -24.72 -8.81
C LYS A 27 10.41 -24.53 -7.47
N LYS A 28 10.56 -23.27 -7.00
CA LYS A 28 11.20 -23.00 -5.71
C LYS A 28 10.34 -23.41 -4.51
N LEU A 29 9.02 -23.32 -4.64
CA LEU A 29 8.10 -23.85 -3.62
C LEU A 29 8.15 -25.36 -3.50
N SER A 30 8.41 -26.07 -4.60
CA SER A 30 8.51 -27.52 -4.64
C SER A 30 9.83 -28.05 -4.07
N ILE A 31 10.85 -27.20 -3.86
CA ILE A 31 12.13 -27.62 -3.27
C ILE A 31 11.95 -27.78 -1.76
N SER A 32 12.26 -28.96 -1.23
CA SER A 32 12.22 -29.23 0.20
C SER A 32 13.27 -28.40 0.95
N ASN A 33 12.88 -27.90 2.13
CA ASN A 33 13.79 -27.14 3.00
C ASN A 33 14.69 -28.08 3.78
N PHE A 34 15.99 -27.98 3.60
CA PHE A 34 16.97 -28.71 4.40
C PHE A 34 17.36 -28.00 5.72
N SER A 35 17.04 -26.70 5.89
CA SER A 35 17.58 -25.91 6.99
C SER A 35 16.53 -25.11 7.81
N ALA A 36 15.28 -25.04 7.39
CA ALA A 36 14.25 -24.28 8.10
C ALA A 36 13.00 -25.11 8.36
N LYS A 37 12.38 -24.94 9.53
CA LYS A 37 11.16 -25.66 9.92
C LYS A 37 9.97 -25.29 9.05
N TYR A 38 9.87 -24.03 8.66
CA TYR A 38 8.75 -23.50 7.86
C TYR A 38 9.26 -22.76 6.63
N LYS A 39 8.48 -22.83 5.58
CA LYS A 39 8.61 -22.04 4.36
C LYS A 39 7.52 -20.99 4.38
N ILE A 40 7.89 -19.73 4.22
CA ILE A 40 6.93 -18.61 4.22
C ILE A 40 6.96 -17.95 2.85
N MET A 41 5.79 -17.82 2.24
CA MET A 41 5.60 -17.05 1.02
C MET A 41 4.68 -15.87 1.29
N VAL A 42 5.13 -14.67 0.94
CA VAL A 42 4.36 -13.44 1.03
C VAL A 42 4.08 -12.96 -0.39
N ILE A 43 2.81 -12.75 -0.71
CA ILE A 43 2.37 -12.19 -1.99
C ILE A 43 1.70 -10.85 -1.69
N TRP A 44 2.35 -9.78 -2.13
CA TRP A 44 1.87 -8.42 -1.96
C TRP A 44 0.93 -8.03 -3.11
N MET A 45 -0.18 -7.36 -2.81
CA MET A 45 -1.22 -6.98 -3.76
C MET A 45 -1.75 -8.18 -4.55
N ALA A 46 -2.11 -9.25 -3.83
CA ALA A 46 -2.55 -10.50 -4.44
C ALA A 46 -3.80 -10.35 -5.32
N GLU A 47 -4.62 -9.31 -5.10
CA GLU A 47 -5.77 -8.96 -5.94
C GLU A 47 -5.39 -8.45 -7.34
N LYS A 48 -4.12 -8.09 -7.56
CA LYS A 48 -3.61 -7.67 -8.88
C LYS A 48 -3.13 -8.83 -9.74
N MET A 49 -3.19 -10.05 -9.22
CA MET A 49 -2.83 -11.23 -10.01
C MET A 49 -3.82 -11.41 -11.18
N ASN A 50 -3.28 -11.74 -12.35
CA ASN A 50 -4.12 -12.18 -13.46
C ASN A 50 -4.69 -13.60 -13.22
N ASP A 51 -5.74 -13.97 -13.96
CA ASP A 51 -6.44 -15.25 -13.80
C ASP A 51 -5.52 -16.47 -13.96
N VAL A 52 -4.52 -16.37 -14.82
CA VAL A 52 -3.54 -17.46 -15.04
C VAL A 52 -2.69 -17.68 -13.81
N CYS A 53 -2.23 -16.61 -13.16
CA CYS A 53 -1.48 -16.66 -11.91
C CYS A 53 -2.35 -17.19 -10.77
N ALA A 54 -3.53 -16.63 -10.63
CA ALA A 54 -4.48 -16.99 -9.59
C ALA A 54 -4.85 -18.47 -9.66
N ASN A 55 -5.15 -19.00 -10.87
CA ASN A 55 -5.45 -20.42 -11.06
C ASN A 55 -4.27 -21.36 -10.77
N LYS A 56 -3.02 -20.91 -10.99
CA LYS A 56 -1.84 -21.70 -10.62
C LYS A 56 -1.62 -21.72 -9.11
N ILE A 57 -1.90 -20.60 -8.42
CA ILE A 57 -1.80 -20.53 -6.97
C ILE A 57 -2.87 -21.40 -6.31
N LEU A 58 -4.08 -21.49 -6.87
CA LEU A 58 -5.13 -22.37 -6.36
C LEU A 58 -4.65 -23.81 -6.15
N LYS A 59 -3.93 -24.37 -7.12
CA LYS A 59 -3.37 -25.73 -7.00
C LYS A 59 -2.42 -25.87 -5.80
N ILE A 60 -1.63 -24.85 -5.54
CA ILE A 60 -0.67 -24.87 -4.43
C ILE A 60 -1.38 -24.64 -3.09
N LEU A 61 -2.47 -23.88 -3.07
CA LEU A 61 -3.29 -23.68 -1.87
C LEU A 61 -4.13 -24.92 -1.53
N GLU A 62 -4.54 -25.69 -2.51
CA GLU A 62 -5.24 -26.98 -2.33
C GLU A 62 -4.32 -28.07 -1.77
N GLU A 63 -3.11 -28.15 -2.31
CA GLU A 63 -2.13 -29.18 -1.94
C GLU A 63 -0.80 -28.49 -1.55
N PRO A 64 -0.74 -27.79 -0.42
CA PRO A 64 0.46 -27.09 -0.02
C PRO A 64 1.58 -28.08 0.33
N THR A 65 2.81 -27.75 -0.05
CA THR A 65 3.96 -28.51 0.41
C THR A 65 4.05 -28.43 1.95
N PRO A 66 4.46 -29.51 2.63
CA PRO A 66 4.53 -29.55 4.08
C PRO A 66 5.28 -28.34 4.66
N ASN A 67 4.82 -27.83 5.80
CA ASN A 67 5.41 -26.69 6.51
C ASN A 67 5.49 -25.39 5.66
N THR A 68 4.57 -25.17 4.73
CA THR A 68 4.50 -23.94 3.93
C THR A 68 3.35 -23.07 4.40
N ILE A 69 3.64 -21.79 4.63
CA ILE A 69 2.67 -20.76 5.03
C ILE A 69 2.60 -19.72 3.92
N PHE A 70 1.39 -19.37 3.49
CA PHE A 70 1.12 -18.33 2.50
C PHE A 70 0.49 -17.13 3.17
N PHE A 71 1.05 -15.93 2.95
CA PHE A 71 0.44 -14.66 3.29
C PHE A 71 0.06 -13.95 1.99
N LEU A 72 -1.24 -13.83 1.74
CA LEU A 72 -1.79 -13.05 0.63
C LEU A 72 -2.19 -11.69 1.20
N ILE A 73 -1.44 -10.64 0.90
CA ILE A 73 -1.71 -9.29 1.38
C ILE A 73 -2.52 -8.57 0.31
N VAL A 74 -3.70 -8.08 0.66
CA VAL A 74 -4.65 -7.43 -0.23
C VAL A 74 -5.15 -6.12 0.40
N GLU A 75 -5.42 -5.12 -0.41
CA GLU A 75 -6.07 -3.89 0.04
C GLU A 75 -7.58 -4.11 0.21
N ASP A 76 -8.18 -4.84 -0.74
CA ASP A 76 -9.61 -5.13 -0.71
C ASP A 76 -9.88 -6.56 -1.16
N SER A 77 -10.39 -7.36 -0.24
CA SER A 77 -10.71 -8.77 -0.50
C SER A 77 -11.81 -8.97 -1.56
N ARG A 78 -12.61 -7.95 -1.88
CA ARG A 78 -13.66 -8.02 -2.92
C ARG A 78 -13.10 -8.25 -4.32
N TYR A 79 -11.84 -7.86 -4.55
CA TYR A 79 -11.16 -8.07 -5.83
C TYR A 79 -10.42 -9.42 -5.93
N MET A 80 -10.45 -10.21 -4.86
CA MET A 80 -9.89 -11.56 -4.88
C MET A 80 -10.89 -12.57 -5.45
N LEU A 81 -10.37 -13.59 -6.12
CA LEU A 81 -11.19 -14.70 -6.58
C LEU A 81 -11.86 -15.42 -5.40
N PRO A 82 -13.18 -15.67 -5.43
CA PRO A 82 -13.87 -16.39 -4.38
C PRO A 82 -13.27 -17.77 -4.09
N THR A 83 -12.71 -18.41 -5.10
CA THR A 83 -12.00 -19.69 -5.00
C THR A 83 -10.74 -19.64 -4.17
N ILE A 84 -10.02 -18.51 -4.15
CA ILE A 84 -8.87 -18.28 -3.26
C ILE A 84 -9.37 -17.99 -1.84
N LEU A 85 -10.37 -17.10 -1.70
CA LEU A 85 -10.94 -16.74 -0.41
C LEU A 85 -11.48 -17.96 0.36
N SER A 86 -12.10 -18.91 -0.34
CA SER A 86 -12.63 -20.12 0.29
C SER A 86 -11.55 -21.07 0.83
N ARG A 87 -10.29 -20.91 0.43
CA ARG A 87 -9.14 -21.73 0.84
C ARG A 87 -8.18 -21.01 1.75
N THR A 88 -8.49 -19.79 2.12
CA THR A 88 -7.64 -18.94 2.96
C THR A 88 -8.41 -18.45 4.18
N GLN A 89 -7.68 -18.27 5.28
CA GLN A 89 -8.23 -17.60 6.46
C GLN A 89 -8.10 -16.09 6.28
N ILE A 90 -9.21 -15.37 6.29
CA ILE A 90 -9.21 -13.91 6.20
C ILE A 90 -8.90 -13.32 7.57
N VAL A 91 -7.81 -12.54 7.63
CA VAL A 91 -7.45 -11.73 8.80
C VAL A 91 -7.58 -10.28 8.41
N ARG A 92 -8.49 -9.56 9.06
CA ARG A 92 -8.68 -8.12 8.83
C ARG A 92 -7.73 -7.34 9.72
N ILE A 93 -6.93 -6.48 9.10
CA ILE A 93 -6.04 -5.56 9.79
C ILE A 93 -6.78 -4.23 9.91
N PRO A 94 -7.15 -3.77 11.13
CA PRO A 94 -7.80 -2.49 11.30
C PRO A 94 -6.84 -1.34 11.01
N LYS A 95 -7.38 -0.15 10.79
CA LYS A 95 -6.62 1.09 10.76
C LYS A 95 -5.99 1.35 12.12
N ILE A 96 -4.88 2.06 12.13
CA ILE A 96 -4.26 2.54 13.37
C ILE A 96 -5.22 3.56 14.00
N ASP A 97 -5.50 3.43 15.29
CA ASP A 97 -6.30 4.39 16.03
C ASP A 97 -5.57 5.74 16.15
N ASP A 98 -6.36 6.80 16.31
CA ASP A 98 -5.83 8.17 16.32
C ASP A 98 -4.88 8.42 17.49
N GLU A 99 -5.09 7.77 18.65
CA GLU A 99 -4.24 7.93 19.82
C GLU A 99 -2.85 7.32 19.57
N SER A 100 -2.81 6.07 19.09
CA SER A 100 -1.57 5.38 18.74
C SER A 100 -0.81 6.10 17.62
N LEU A 101 -1.55 6.58 16.60
CA LEU A 101 -0.96 7.34 15.49
C LEU A 101 -0.41 8.68 15.96
N SER A 102 -1.15 9.40 16.82
CA SER A 102 -0.75 10.68 17.41
C SER A 102 0.55 10.53 18.20
N LYS A 103 0.58 9.52 19.09
CA LYS A 103 1.78 9.24 19.89
C LYS A 103 2.99 8.95 19.00
N ARG A 104 2.82 8.13 17.97
CA ARG A 104 3.93 7.77 17.08
C ARG A 104 4.44 8.96 16.29
N ILE A 105 3.58 9.81 15.76
CA ILE A 105 3.96 11.01 15.01
C ILE A 105 4.61 12.03 15.93
N HIS A 106 4.10 12.21 17.18
CA HIS A 106 4.75 13.05 18.18
C HIS A 106 6.18 12.57 18.46
N ASP A 107 6.37 11.27 18.69
CA ASP A 107 7.69 10.70 18.99
C ASP A 107 8.69 10.86 17.82
N ASP A 108 8.21 10.77 16.58
CA ASP A 108 9.06 10.86 15.38
C ASP A 108 9.39 12.30 14.97
N PHE A 109 8.48 13.25 15.18
CA PHE A 109 8.58 14.62 14.63
C PHE A 109 8.49 15.72 15.69
N MET A 110 8.26 15.40 16.97
CA MET A 110 8.05 16.36 18.06
C MET A 110 6.94 17.38 17.77
N LEU A 111 5.90 16.96 17.02
CA LEU A 111 4.75 17.78 16.69
C LEU A 111 3.71 17.72 17.82
N ASP A 112 3.09 18.86 18.13
CA ASP A 112 2.09 18.98 19.19
C ASP A 112 0.88 19.81 18.75
N GLY A 113 -0.16 19.80 19.60
CA GLY A 113 -1.30 20.70 19.52
C GLY A 113 -2.17 20.48 18.27
N LEU A 114 -2.60 21.58 17.64
CA LEU A 114 -3.53 21.58 16.52
C LEU A 114 -2.92 20.99 15.25
N GLU A 115 -1.63 21.14 15.05
CA GLU A 115 -0.92 20.62 13.89
C GLU A 115 -0.92 19.10 13.90
N LEU A 116 -0.53 18.48 15.01
CA LEU A 116 -0.58 17.03 15.19
C LEU A 116 -2.00 16.49 15.01
N GLN A 117 -3.00 17.14 15.60
CA GLN A 117 -4.40 16.71 15.49
C GLN A 117 -4.91 16.73 14.05
N SER A 118 -4.63 17.80 13.32
CA SER A 118 -5.03 17.95 11.93
C SER A 118 -4.37 16.91 11.04
N LEU A 119 -3.10 16.63 11.28
CA LEU A 119 -2.32 15.64 10.54
C LEU A 119 -2.84 14.22 10.77
N VAL A 120 -3.09 13.84 12.02
CA VAL A 120 -3.63 12.53 12.41
C VAL A 120 -5.02 12.32 11.79
N LYS A 121 -5.89 13.32 11.88
CA LYS A 121 -7.24 13.26 11.31
C LYS A 121 -7.22 13.11 9.79
N ASN A 122 -6.35 13.83 9.09
CA ASN A 122 -6.21 13.73 7.63
C ASN A 122 -5.60 12.40 7.19
N ALA A 123 -4.72 11.81 7.99
CA ALA A 123 -4.10 10.53 7.71
C ALA A 123 -5.05 9.34 7.86
N ASN A 124 -6.16 9.49 8.61
CA ASN A 124 -7.23 8.49 8.74
C ASN A 124 -6.68 7.09 9.07
N GLY A 125 -5.77 6.99 10.04
CA GLY A 125 -5.15 5.75 10.48
C GLY A 125 -4.04 5.21 9.56
N ASN A 126 -3.57 5.99 8.59
CA ASN A 126 -2.45 5.63 7.70
C ASN A 126 -1.17 6.35 8.12
N TYR A 127 -0.25 5.62 8.78
CA TYR A 127 1.03 6.17 9.23
C TYR A 127 1.88 6.74 8.08
N ILE A 128 1.93 6.07 6.91
CA ILE A 128 2.74 6.54 5.77
C ILE A 128 2.22 7.88 5.26
N GLN A 129 0.90 8.07 5.23
CA GLN A 129 0.30 9.34 4.85
C GLN A 129 0.61 10.43 5.89
N ALA A 130 0.50 10.11 7.19
CA ALA A 130 0.89 11.02 8.26
C ALA A 130 2.36 11.42 8.15
N PHE A 131 3.25 10.44 7.96
CA PHE A 131 4.69 10.65 7.81
C PHE A 131 5.02 11.57 6.62
N LYS A 132 4.43 11.29 5.44
CA LYS A 132 4.62 12.13 4.25
C LYS A 132 4.15 13.57 4.48
N SER A 133 2.99 13.75 5.12
CA SER A 133 2.46 15.07 5.42
C SER A 133 3.32 15.84 6.46
N ALA A 134 3.87 15.13 7.45
CA ALA A 134 4.77 15.72 8.43
C ALA A 134 6.14 16.11 7.83
N THR A 135 6.60 15.39 6.82
CA THR A 135 7.91 15.63 6.17
C THR A 135 7.81 16.65 5.03
N SER A 136 6.63 16.81 4.42
CA SER A 136 6.43 17.78 3.35
C SER A 136 6.34 19.19 3.94
N ASN A 137 7.16 20.12 3.44
CA ASN A 137 7.11 21.52 3.81
C ASN A 137 5.83 22.24 3.31
N ASN A 138 5.01 21.55 2.50
CA ASN A 138 3.72 22.04 2.01
C ASN A 138 2.65 21.75 3.06
N THR A 139 2.41 22.72 3.93
CA THR A 139 1.32 22.62 4.90
C THR A 139 -0.02 22.51 4.19
N PRO A 140 -0.95 21.65 4.67
CA PRO A 140 -2.33 21.57 4.16
C PRO A 140 -3.03 22.94 4.08
N SER A 141 -2.57 23.90 4.88
CA SER A 141 -2.98 25.31 4.89
C SER A 141 -2.75 26.00 3.54
N GLN A 142 -1.62 25.73 2.86
CA GLN A 142 -1.29 26.40 1.58
C GLN A 142 -2.20 25.94 0.45
N TYR A 143 -2.47 24.63 0.37
CA TYR A 143 -3.42 24.09 -0.62
C TYR A 143 -4.85 24.56 -0.36
N PHE A 144 -5.23 24.68 0.92
CA PHE A 144 -6.56 25.18 1.28
C PHE A 144 -6.69 26.67 0.99
N ASP A 145 -5.66 27.46 1.22
CA ASP A 145 -5.66 28.90 0.88
C ASP A 145 -5.78 29.07 -0.66
N LEU A 146 -4.95 28.37 -1.42
CA LEU A 146 -5.00 28.37 -2.88
C LEU A 146 -6.39 27.97 -3.38
N PHE A 147 -6.94 26.86 -2.87
CA PHE A 147 -8.30 26.41 -3.21
C PHE A 147 -9.35 27.48 -2.90
N THR A 148 -9.28 28.11 -1.72
CA THR A 148 -10.23 29.15 -1.30
C THR A 148 -10.17 30.37 -2.23
N ARG A 149 -8.94 30.77 -2.60
CA ARG A 149 -8.72 31.88 -3.54
C ARG A 149 -9.27 31.56 -4.93
N MET A 150 -9.01 30.35 -5.42
CA MET A 150 -9.55 29.88 -6.72
C MET A 150 -11.06 29.84 -6.72
N MET A 151 -11.70 29.30 -5.67
CA MET A 151 -13.15 29.24 -5.56
C MET A 151 -13.78 30.65 -5.50
N ARG A 152 -13.14 31.58 -4.81
CA ARG A 152 -13.59 32.98 -4.76
C ARG A 152 -13.49 33.66 -6.12
N ALA A 153 -12.37 33.51 -6.83
CA ALA A 153 -12.18 34.04 -8.17
C ALA A 153 -13.20 33.43 -9.17
N ALA A 154 -13.44 32.13 -9.06
CA ALA A 154 -14.45 31.42 -9.90
C ALA A 154 -15.87 31.97 -9.63
N TRP A 155 -16.23 32.18 -8.36
CA TRP A 155 -17.51 32.76 -8.00
C TRP A 155 -17.69 34.18 -8.55
N GLN A 156 -16.63 35.00 -8.50
CA GLN A 156 -16.60 36.34 -9.05
C GLN A 156 -16.50 36.40 -10.59
N ARG A 157 -16.32 35.22 -11.24
CA ARG A 157 -16.08 35.09 -12.69
C ARG A 157 -14.84 35.85 -13.17
N ASP A 158 -13.84 35.99 -12.27
CA ASP A 158 -12.57 36.64 -12.61
C ASP A 158 -11.64 35.64 -13.30
N VAL A 159 -11.76 35.60 -14.62
CA VAL A 159 -10.98 34.68 -15.48
C VAL A 159 -9.49 35.03 -15.45
N PHE A 160 -9.14 36.32 -15.28
CA PHE A 160 -7.76 36.74 -15.24
C PHE A 160 -7.05 36.27 -13.97
N ALA A 161 -7.72 36.43 -12.80
CA ALA A 161 -7.22 35.90 -11.54
C ALA A 161 -7.07 34.38 -11.57
N LEU A 162 -8.02 33.66 -12.16
CA LEU A 162 -7.92 32.21 -12.32
C LEU A 162 -6.71 31.81 -13.16
N ASN A 163 -6.48 32.48 -14.28
CA ASN A 163 -5.34 32.17 -15.16
C ASN A 163 -3.98 32.41 -14.50
N THR A 164 -3.84 33.46 -13.66
CA THR A 164 -2.62 33.70 -12.89
C THR A 164 -2.38 32.61 -11.82
N MET A 165 -3.43 32.05 -11.23
CA MET A 165 -3.32 30.98 -10.24
C MET A 165 -2.95 29.61 -10.87
N VAL A 166 -3.17 29.40 -12.18
CA VAL A 166 -2.74 28.17 -12.86
C VAL A 166 -1.21 27.99 -12.75
N SER A 167 -0.45 29.07 -12.97
CA SER A 167 1.01 29.02 -12.85
C SER A 167 1.47 28.76 -11.39
N GLU A 168 0.67 29.20 -10.40
CA GLU A 168 0.93 28.90 -8.99
C GLU A 168 0.71 27.41 -8.69
N VAL A 169 -0.34 26.79 -9.28
CA VAL A 169 -0.63 25.35 -9.14
C VAL A 169 0.51 24.49 -9.68
N GLU A 170 1.11 24.87 -10.80
CA GLU A 170 2.24 24.14 -11.40
C GLU A 170 3.48 24.08 -10.49
N THR A 171 3.63 25.02 -9.56
CA THR A 171 4.74 25.02 -8.59
C THR A 171 4.55 24.05 -7.43
N TYR A 172 3.33 23.51 -7.24
CA TYR A 172 3.00 22.57 -6.17
C TYR A 172 2.97 21.10 -6.63
N GLY A 173 3.12 20.81 -7.92
CA GLY A 173 3.15 19.46 -8.51
C GLY A 173 4.57 19.02 -8.77
#